data_285ef3cb4d8de0a3cf3b353c9886ccb0
#
_entry.id   285ef3cb4d8de0a3cf3b353c9886ccb0
#
_cell.length_a   1.000
_cell.length_b   1.000
_cell.length_c   1.000
_cell.angle_alpha   90.00
_cell.angle_beta   90.00
_cell.angle_gamma   90.00
#
_symmetry.space_group_name_H-M   'P 1'
#
loop_
_entity.id
_entity.type
_entity.pdbx_description
1 polymer ?
#
loop_
_entity_poly.entity_id
_entity_poly.type
_entity_poly.pdbx_seq_one_letter_code
_entity_poly.pdbx_strand_id
1 'polypeptide(L)'
;MQLTQKETTLLKDLKGQEKLCAEKYEKYSQEARDPQLKDLFSRIAAIERGHLETLTAIENGTAPQPGSGSQPAPTFTATYQLAETEDKKNDCYPCTDALATEKHASGLYDTCVFEFTQNQLRAALNHIQTEEQGHGKMIYDYMSANAMYG
;
A
#
# COMPACT_ATOMS: atom_id res chain seq x y z
N MET A 1 25.06 -11.98 -0.58
CA MET A 1 24.61 -10.70 -1.13
C MET A 1 24.98 -9.59 -0.16
N GLN A 2 25.66 -8.57 -0.63
CA GLN A 2 26.11 -7.47 0.22
C GLN A 2 25.49 -6.17 -0.31
N LEU A 3 24.80 -5.44 0.57
CA LEU A 3 24.20 -4.16 0.24
C LEU A 3 25.24 -3.05 0.36
N THR A 4 25.15 -2.05 -0.50
CA THR A 4 25.92 -0.82 -0.34
C THR A 4 25.36 -0.05 0.86
N GLN A 5 26.11 0.92 1.36
CA GLN A 5 25.65 1.78 2.44
C GLN A 5 24.40 2.58 2.02
N LYS A 6 24.36 3.06 0.78
CA LYS A 6 23.20 3.79 0.25
C LYS A 6 21.98 2.89 0.21
N GLU A 7 22.14 1.66 -0.29
CA GLU A 7 21.03 0.67 -0.31
C GLU A 7 20.53 0.38 1.10
N THR A 8 21.43 0.21 2.07
CA THR A 8 21.06 -0.02 3.46
C THR A 8 20.26 1.14 4.04
N THR A 9 20.66 2.36 3.78
CA THR A 9 19.97 3.57 4.24
C THR A 9 18.57 3.68 3.62
N LEU A 10 18.48 3.49 2.31
CA LEU A 10 17.20 3.53 1.60
C LEU A 10 16.26 2.43 2.07
N LEU A 11 16.79 1.23 2.30
CA LEU A 11 16.00 0.10 2.79
C LEU A 11 15.41 0.39 4.16
N LYS A 12 16.16 1.03 5.02
CA LYS A 12 15.66 1.45 6.34
C LYS A 12 14.49 2.42 6.21
N ASP A 13 14.57 3.37 5.28
CA ASP A 13 13.48 4.30 5.03
C ASP A 13 12.24 3.59 4.50
N LEU A 14 12.42 2.65 3.57
CA LEU A 14 11.30 1.85 3.05
C LEU A 14 10.65 1.02 4.15
N LYS A 15 11.43 0.39 5.01
CA LYS A 15 10.89 -0.39 6.13
C LYS A 15 10.06 0.47 7.08
N GLY A 16 10.53 1.67 7.39
CA GLY A 16 9.79 2.62 8.20
C GLY A 16 8.46 3.01 7.54
N GLN A 17 8.48 3.24 6.24
CA GLN A 17 7.28 3.57 5.48
C GLN A 17 6.27 2.41 5.48
N GLU A 18 6.73 1.19 5.23
CA GLU A 18 5.86 0.01 5.20
C GLU A 18 5.26 -0.29 6.57
N LYS A 19 6.05 -0.14 7.63
CA LYS A 19 5.54 -0.32 9.00
C LYS A 19 4.42 0.67 9.29
N LEU A 20 4.62 1.94 8.96
CA LEU A 20 3.61 2.96 9.14
C LEU A 20 2.36 2.65 8.34
N CYS A 21 2.51 2.24 7.07
CA CYS A 21 1.38 1.90 6.21
C CYS A 21 0.58 0.73 6.77
N ALA A 22 1.26 -0.34 7.20
CA ALA A 22 0.58 -1.49 7.78
C ALA A 22 -0.24 -1.12 9.01
N GLU A 23 0.36 -0.34 9.92
CA GLU A 23 -0.32 0.13 11.13
C GLU A 23 -1.50 1.05 10.80
N LYS A 24 -1.31 1.97 9.86
CA LYS A 24 -2.33 2.92 9.43
C LYS A 24 -3.54 2.20 8.84
N TYR A 25 -3.33 1.27 7.91
CA TYR A 25 -4.43 0.53 7.29
C TYR A 25 -5.16 -0.35 8.30
N GLU A 26 -4.44 -0.95 9.23
CA GLU A 26 -5.08 -1.71 10.30
C GLU A 26 -5.97 -0.83 11.16
N LYS A 27 -5.48 0.33 11.55
CA LYS A 27 -6.27 1.31 12.30
C LYS A 27 -7.49 1.75 11.52
N TYR A 28 -7.32 2.09 10.25
CA TYR A 28 -8.41 2.52 9.38
C TYR A 28 -9.45 1.41 9.18
N SER A 29 -9.02 0.14 9.10
CA SER A 29 -9.95 -0.97 8.98
C SER A 29 -10.85 -1.11 10.21
N GLN A 30 -10.34 -0.74 11.37
CA GLN A 30 -11.13 -0.78 12.61
C GLN A 30 -12.08 0.41 12.72
N GLU A 31 -11.70 1.57 12.20
CA GLU A 31 -12.46 2.82 12.31
C GLU A 31 -13.48 3.01 11.20
N ALA A 32 -13.34 2.36 10.07
CA ALA A 32 -14.27 2.49 8.94
C ALA A 32 -15.67 2.04 9.34
N ARG A 33 -16.68 2.69 8.78
CA ARG A 33 -18.08 2.38 9.03
C ARG A 33 -18.62 1.39 8.01
N ASP A 34 -18.27 1.59 6.73
CA ASP A 34 -18.72 0.69 5.66
C ASP A 34 -17.94 -0.63 5.74
N PRO A 35 -18.65 -1.79 5.86
CA PRO A 35 -17.98 -3.08 5.86
C PRO A 35 -17.08 -3.34 4.66
N GLN A 36 -17.46 -2.83 3.48
CA GLN A 36 -16.62 -2.95 2.28
C GLN A 36 -15.28 -2.25 2.47
N LEU A 37 -15.29 -1.07 3.10
CA LEU A 37 -14.07 -0.30 3.35
C LEU A 37 -13.22 -0.96 4.44
N LYS A 38 -13.86 -1.51 5.48
CA LYS A 38 -13.17 -2.31 6.50
C LYS A 38 -12.39 -3.45 5.85
N ASP A 39 -13.04 -4.20 4.97
CA ASP A 39 -12.41 -5.33 4.29
C ASP A 39 -11.29 -4.88 3.36
N LEU A 40 -11.49 -3.79 2.64
CA LEU A 40 -10.45 -3.24 1.75
C LEU A 40 -9.20 -2.84 2.54
N PHE A 41 -9.36 -2.07 3.60
CA PHE A 41 -8.22 -1.65 4.42
C PHE A 41 -7.53 -2.81 5.11
N SER A 42 -8.30 -3.81 5.59
CA SER A 42 -7.73 -5.03 6.18
C SER A 42 -6.90 -5.82 5.17
N ARG A 43 -7.38 -5.95 3.95
CA ARG A 43 -6.68 -6.61 2.85
C ARG A 43 -5.37 -5.88 2.53
N ILE A 44 -5.41 -4.57 2.43
CA ILE A 44 -4.20 -3.78 2.13
C ILE A 44 -3.21 -3.87 3.30
N ALA A 45 -3.68 -3.82 4.54
CA ALA A 45 -2.81 -3.96 5.70
C ALA A 45 -2.01 -5.27 5.67
N ALA A 46 -2.65 -6.37 5.28
CA ALA A 46 -1.98 -7.67 5.18
C ALA A 46 -0.89 -7.65 4.09
N ILE A 47 -1.17 -7.00 2.95
CA ILE A 47 -0.20 -6.87 1.85
C ILE A 47 0.97 -5.99 2.27
N GLU A 48 0.72 -4.88 2.98
CA GLU A 48 1.78 -4.01 3.49
C GLU A 48 2.68 -4.73 4.49
N ARG A 49 2.12 -5.60 5.35
CA ARG A 49 2.93 -6.45 6.24
C ARG A 49 3.82 -7.41 5.44
N GLY A 50 3.29 -7.95 4.34
CA GLY A 50 4.07 -8.79 3.42
C GLY A 50 5.23 -8.01 2.79
N HIS A 51 5.02 -6.75 2.44
CA HIS A 51 6.08 -5.88 1.93
C HIS A 51 7.18 -5.69 2.99
N LEU A 52 6.79 -5.46 4.23
CA LEU A 52 7.75 -5.31 5.33
C LEU A 52 8.58 -6.58 5.53
N GLU A 53 7.96 -7.75 5.42
CA GLU A 53 8.67 -9.03 5.49
C GLU A 53 9.67 -9.17 4.34
N THR A 54 9.28 -8.79 3.13
CA THR A 54 10.16 -8.80 1.95
C THR A 54 11.38 -7.91 2.18
N LEU A 55 11.17 -6.69 2.66
CA LEU A 55 12.25 -5.75 2.93
C LEU A 55 13.18 -6.24 4.05
N THR A 56 12.61 -6.88 5.06
CA THR A 56 13.39 -7.48 6.14
C THR A 56 14.24 -8.64 5.63
N ALA A 57 13.71 -9.46 4.72
CA ALA A 57 14.48 -10.52 4.09
C ALA A 57 15.65 -9.96 3.28
N ILE A 58 15.44 -8.88 2.55
CA ILE A 58 16.51 -8.19 1.80
C ILE A 58 17.58 -7.69 2.76
N GLU A 59 17.18 -7.09 3.87
CA GLU A 59 18.12 -6.59 4.90
C GLU A 59 18.98 -7.74 5.44
N ASN A 60 18.40 -8.93 5.58
CA ASN A 60 19.10 -10.12 6.08
C ASN A 60 19.87 -10.87 4.99
N GLY A 61 20.00 -10.31 3.80
CA GLY A 61 20.80 -10.88 2.74
C GLY A 61 20.10 -11.84 1.79
N THR A 62 18.76 -11.87 1.83
CA THR A 62 17.97 -12.73 0.94
C THR A 62 17.37 -11.90 -0.18
N ALA A 63 17.43 -12.41 -1.43
CA ALA A 63 16.74 -11.79 -2.56
C ALA A 63 15.43 -12.57 -2.79
N PRO A 64 14.31 -12.09 -2.25
CA PRO A 64 13.05 -12.82 -2.35
C PRO A 64 12.53 -12.80 -3.79
N GLN A 65 11.89 -13.90 -4.18
CA GLN A 65 11.20 -13.98 -5.46
C GLN A 65 9.85 -13.26 -5.31
N PRO A 66 9.44 -12.41 -6.27
CA PRO A 66 8.10 -11.86 -6.27
C PRO A 66 7.07 -12.98 -6.30
N GLY A 67 6.03 -12.86 -5.47
CA GLY A 67 4.95 -13.83 -5.50
C GLY A 67 4.28 -13.87 -6.86
N SER A 68 3.92 -15.06 -7.32
CA SER A 68 3.15 -15.22 -8.54
C SER A 68 1.66 -15.21 -8.17
N GLY A 69 0.91 -14.35 -8.83
CA GLY A 69 -0.54 -14.33 -8.68
C GLY A 69 -1.01 -13.17 -7.83
N SER A 70 -1.78 -12.30 -8.46
CA SER A 70 -2.54 -11.26 -7.78
C SER A 70 -3.95 -11.80 -7.53
N GLN A 71 -4.50 -11.47 -6.36
CA GLN A 71 -5.92 -11.69 -6.13
C GLN A 71 -6.72 -10.77 -7.05
N PRO A 72 -7.92 -11.20 -7.50
CA PRO A 72 -8.77 -10.32 -8.31
C PRO A 72 -9.03 -9.01 -7.58
N ALA A 73 -9.08 -7.92 -8.33
CA ALA A 73 -9.44 -6.61 -7.79
C ALA A 73 -10.87 -6.67 -7.24
N PRO A 74 -11.12 -6.09 -6.06
CA PRO A 74 -12.46 -6.06 -5.51
C PRO A 74 -13.36 -5.14 -6.34
N THR A 75 -14.65 -5.45 -6.36
CA THR A 75 -15.68 -4.58 -6.90
C THR A 75 -16.49 -4.00 -5.75
N PHE A 76 -16.96 -2.77 -5.92
CA PHE A 76 -17.67 -2.08 -4.86
C PHE A 76 -19.06 -1.68 -5.28
N THR A 77 -19.99 -1.73 -4.32
CA THR A 77 -21.32 -1.16 -4.48
C THR A 77 -21.37 0.17 -3.73
N ALA A 78 -22.30 1.04 -4.13
CA ALA A 78 -22.45 2.34 -3.49
C ALA A 78 -23.19 2.15 -2.16
N THR A 79 -22.44 2.11 -1.06
CA THR A 79 -22.99 2.11 0.29
C THR A 79 -23.59 3.47 0.60
N TYR A 80 -22.86 4.52 0.23
CA TYR A 80 -23.25 5.90 0.48
C TYR A 80 -23.87 6.48 -0.78
N GLN A 81 -25.00 7.14 -0.60
CA GLN A 81 -25.65 7.88 -1.67
C GLN A 81 -24.98 9.25 -1.84
N LEU A 82 -25.56 10.09 -2.70
CA LEU A 82 -25.04 11.46 -2.93
C LEU A 82 -25.16 12.34 -1.68
N ALA A 83 -26.06 12.02 -0.77
CA ALA A 83 -26.24 12.79 0.45
C ALA A 83 -25.05 12.63 1.39
N GLU A 84 -24.57 13.74 1.94
CA GLU A 84 -23.49 13.74 2.91
C GLU A 84 -24.02 13.31 4.28
N THR A 85 -23.44 12.24 4.83
CA THR A 85 -23.73 11.75 6.17
C THR A 85 -22.46 11.76 7.00
N GLU A 86 -22.58 11.65 8.32
CA GLU A 86 -21.41 11.58 9.19
C GLU A 86 -20.58 10.32 8.91
N ASP A 87 -21.25 9.20 8.62
CA ASP A 87 -20.55 7.96 8.28
C ASP A 87 -19.75 8.10 6.98
N LYS A 88 -20.33 8.73 5.97
CA LYS A 88 -19.64 9.00 4.72
C LYS A 88 -18.42 9.90 4.93
N LYS A 89 -18.56 10.95 5.72
CA LYS A 89 -17.44 11.85 6.06
C LYS A 89 -16.36 11.11 6.82
N ASN A 90 -16.76 10.28 7.78
CA ASN A 90 -15.82 9.45 8.55
C ASN A 90 -15.00 8.54 7.64
N ASP A 91 -15.62 7.95 6.62
CA ASP A 91 -14.95 7.01 5.74
C ASP A 91 -14.19 7.70 4.61
N CYS A 92 -14.57 8.90 4.23
CA CYS A 92 -13.91 9.65 3.16
C CYS A 92 -12.50 10.10 3.53
N TYR A 93 -12.30 10.59 4.74
CA TYR A 93 -11.00 11.12 5.18
C TYR A 93 -9.88 10.08 5.09
N PRO A 94 -10.03 8.86 5.65
CA PRO A 94 -8.97 7.86 5.54
C PRO A 94 -8.71 7.42 4.10
N CYS A 95 -9.71 7.43 3.22
CA CYS A 95 -9.51 7.14 1.81
C CYS A 95 -8.62 8.20 1.15
N THR A 96 -8.89 9.47 1.43
CA THR A 96 -8.09 10.58 0.90
C THR A 96 -6.65 10.50 1.40
N ASP A 97 -6.46 10.25 2.69
CA ASP A 97 -5.14 10.10 3.29
C ASP A 97 -4.40 8.88 2.74
N ALA A 98 -5.09 7.75 2.64
CA ALA A 98 -4.50 6.51 2.13
C ALA A 98 -4.04 6.68 0.67
N LEU A 99 -4.86 7.30 -0.17
CA LEU A 99 -4.50 7.53 -1.57
C LEU A 99 -3.25 8.42 -1.69
N ALA A 100 -3.16 9.46 -0.88
CA ALA A 100 -1.97 10.33 -0.84
C ALA A 100 -0.75 9.55 -0.33
N THR A 101 -0.93 8.69 0.67
CA THR A 101 0.14 7.86 1.23
C THR A 101 0.69 6.88 0.19
N GLU A 102 -0.19 6.24 -0.62
CA GLU A 102 0.24 5.33 -1.68
C GLU A 102 1.08 6.05 -2.73
N LYS A 103 0.69 7.25 -3.11
CA LYS A 103 1.46 8.07 -4.05
C LYS A 103 2.85 8.38 -3.50
N HIS A 104 2.92 8.73 -2.22
CA HIS A 104 4.20 9.01 -1.56
C HIS A 104 5.08 7.77 -1.48
N ALA A 105 4.54 6.65 -1.03
CA ALA A 105 5.26 5.39 -0.93
C ALA A 105 5.79 4.95 -2.29
N SER A 106 4.96 5.03 -3.33
CA SER A 106 5.34 4.67 -4.70
C SER A 106 6.54 5.50 -5.17
N GLY A 107 6.58 6.79 -4.84
CA GLY A 107 7.70 7.67 -5.14
C GLY A 107 9.01 7.24 -4.47
N LEU A 108 8.95 6.76 -3.23
CA LEU A 108 10.13 6.24 -2.53
C LEU A 108 10.66 4.98 -3.22
N TYR A 109 9.78 4.07 -3.63
CA TYR A 109 10.18 2.88 -4.38
C TYR A 109 10.78 3.24 -5.73
N ASP A 110 10.25 4.24 -6.39
CA ASP A 110 10.79 4.72 -7.66
C ASP A 110 12.26 5.12 -7.51
N THR A 111 12.57 5.92 -6.50
CA THR A 111 13.95 6.29 -6.20
C THR A 111 14.82 5.06 -5.93
N CYS A 112 14.35 4.13 -5.13
CA CYS A 112 15.10 2.94 -4.76
C CYS A 112 15.39 2.04 -5.96
N VAL A 113 14.46 1.91 -6.90
CA VAL A 113 14.67 1.12 -8.12
C VAL A 113 15.86 1.65 -8.91
N PHE A 114 16.04 2.96 -8.97
CA PHE A 114 17.21 3.56 -9.65
C PHE A 114 18.51 3.35 -8.87
N GLU A 115 18.44 3.34 -7.55
CA GLU A 115 19.65 3.33 -6.71
C GLU A 115 20.14 1.93 -6.36
N PHE A 116 19.26 0.92 -6.38
CA PHE A 116 19.66 -0.46 -6.10
C PHE A 116 20.39 -1.05 -7.31
N THR A 117 21.49 -1.75 -7.05
CA THR A 117 22.41 -2.22 -8.10
C THR A 117 22.11 -3.64 -8.57
N GLN A 118 21.50 -4.48 -7.75
CA GLN A 118 21.26 -5.88 -8.06
C GLN A 118 19.88 -6.06 -8.70
N ASN A 119 19.84 -6.73 -9.84
CA ASN A 119 18.60 -6.89 -10.61
C ASN A 119 17.50 -7.60 -9.83
N GLN A 120 17.87 -8.59 -9.01
CA GLN A 120 16.88 -9.32 -8.19
C GLN A 120 16.22 -8.41 -7.16
N LEU A 121 16.97 -7.49 -6.56
CA LEU A 121 16.43 -6.52 -5.60
C LEU A 121 15.56 -5.50 -6.31
N ARG A 122 16.00 -5.02 -7.46
CA ARG A 122 15.21 -4.10 -8.27
C ARG A 122 13.88 -4.72 -8.69
N ALA A 123 13.89 -6.00 -9.05
CA ALA A 123 12.66 -6.72 -9.40
C ALA A 123 11.70 -6.81 -8.21
N ALA A 124 12.22 -7.10 -7.01
CA ALA A 124 11.40 -7.14 -5.80
C ALA A 124 10.77 -5.76 -5.50
N LEU A 125 11.56 -4.69 -5.61
CA LEU A 125 11.08 -3.33 -5.38
C LEU A 125 10.05 -2.91 -6.43
N ASN A 126 10.25 -3.26 -7.69
CA ASN A 126 9.29 -3.00 -8.75
C ASN A 126 7.96 -3.71 -8.49
N HIS A 127 8.02 -4.94 -7.99
CA HIS A 127 6.81 -5.70 -7.65
C HIS A 127 6.03 -5.00 -6.54
N ILE A 128 6.72 -4.56 -5.49
CA ILE A 128 6.07 -3.82 -4.39
C ILE A 128 5.45 -2.53 -4.91
N GLN A 129 6.18 -1.77 -5.73
CA GLN A 129 5.66 -0.52 -6.30
C GLN A 129 4.40 -0.77 -7.14
N THR A 130 4.38 -1.85 -7.90
CA THR A 130 3.19 -2.24 -8.67
C THR A 130 2.01 -2.50 -7.75
N GLU A 131 2.22 -3.16 -6.62
CA GLU A 131 1.16 -3.41 -5.65
C GLU A 131 0.69 -2.12 -4.99
N GLU A 132 1.59 -1.17 -4.70
CA GLU A 132 1.22 0.14 -4.17
C GLU A 132 0.31 0.90 -5.15
N GLN A 133 0.62 0.84 -6.45
CA GLN A 133 -0.24 1.43 -7.49
C GLN A 133 -1.61 0.75 -7.50
N GLY A 134 -1.64 -0.58 -7.34
CA GLY A 134 -2.89 -1.34 -7.24
C GLY A 134 -3.73 -0.93 -6.04
N HIS A 135 -3.11 -0.67 -4.90
CA HIS A 135 -3.80 -0.15 -3.71
C HIS A 135 -4.46 1.20 -4.01
N GLY A 136 -3.73 2.09 -4.65
CA GLY A 136 -4.29 3.39 -5.07
C GLY A 136 -5.50 3.23 -5.96
N LYS A 137 -5.45 2.31 -6.93
CA LYS A 137 -6.57 2.02 -7.82
C LYS A 137 -7.78 1.49 -7.05
N MET A 138 -7.58 0.57 -6.12
CA MET A 138 -8.68 0.02 -5.32
C MET A 138 -9.35 1.08 -4.46
N ILE A 139 -8.55 1.95 -3.83
CA ILE A 139 -9.07 3.05 -3.01
C ILE A 139 -9.86 4.03 -3.89
N TYR A 140 -9.30 4.39 -5.05
CA TYR A 140 -9.99 5.24 -6.02
C TYR A 140 -11.33 4.64 -6.45
N ASP A 141 -11.35 3.35 -6.76
CA ASP A 141 -12.58 2.68 -7.21
C ASP A 141 -13.64 2.69 -6.11
N TYR A 142 -13.25 2.47 -4.85
CA TYR A 142 -14.18 2.58 -3.72
C TYR A 142 -14.72 4.01 -3.60
N MET A 143 -13.84 5.00 -3.65
CA MET A 143 -14.24 6.41 -3.54
C MET A 143 -15.16 6.83 -4.69
N SER A 144 -14.86 6.38 -5.90
CA SER A 144 -15.67 6.66 -7.08
C SER A 144 -17.06 6.06 -6.95
N ALA A 145 -17.16 4.81 -6.49
CA ALA A 145 -18.45 4.13 -6.29
C ALA A 145 -19.31 4.81 -5.23
N ASN A 146 -18.69 5.52 -4.28
CA ASN A 146 -19.37 6.15 -3.14
C ASN A 146 -19.43 7.68 -3.23
N ALA A 147 -19.21 8.24 -4.42
CA ALA A 147 -19.29 9.70 -4.67
C ALA A 147 -18.35 10.49 -3.74
N MET A 148 -17.17 9.96 -3.45
CA MET A 148 -16.15 10.60 -2.60
C MET A 148 -15.04 11.27 -3.39
N TYR A 149 -14.95 10.97 -4.69
CA TYR A 149 -13.87 11.47 -5.55
C TYR A 149 -14.48 12.19 -6.73
N GLY A 150 -14.13 13.44 -6.89
CA GLY A 150 -14.70 14.20 -8.00
C GLY A 150 -14.08 15.53 -8.19
#